data_03e387433b312cdd2e73f7f14a1c75dc
#
_entry.id   03e387433b312cdd2e73f7f14a1c75dc
#
_cell.length_a   1.000
_cell.length_b   1.000
_cell.length_c   1.000
_cell.angle_alpha   90.00
_cell.angle_beta   90.00
_cell.angle_gamma   90.00
#
_symmetry.space_group_name_H-M   'P 1'
#
loop_
_entity.id
_entity.type
_entity.pdbx_description
1 polymer ?
#
loop_
_entity_poly.entity_id
_entity_poly.type
_entity_poly.pdbx_seq_one_letter_code
_entity_poly.pdbx_strand_id
1 'polypeptide(L)'
;MEGHPDIRIIAVPYDSGHPDRRMGAGPQHLLDNGLAESLRSDGRGVSITTVRHEREPPAEVATAFELQGLVSRQVRSAIDEGQLPLVLSGNCNTAAIGSLAGAENPGIVWFDAHGEFNTPETTTTGFIDGMGLAIAVGHCWKEMAKGVPGFNPIPEENAVMAWVRAVDTSEQERFDASGVVVVGPDVEGQGLRALEDALDRLRSRVELVYVHLDLDVLDAAKVGRANEFATPEGMDVEQLEAALDMVRERFDVAAAGIASYDPSFDTDGRVLRAATAGARALTCPASL
;
A
#
# COMPACT_ATOMS: atom_id res chain seq x y z
N MET A 1 -13.99 12.98 25.04
CA MET A 1 -12.93 12.10 24.48
C MET A 1 -13.57 11.44 23.27
N GLU A 2 -13.31 11.97 22.09
CA GLU A 2 -13.67 11.27 20.86
C GLU A 2 -12.77 10.03 20.78
N GLY A 3 -13.38 8.84 20.85
CA GLY A 3 -12.66 7.59 20.78
C GLY A 3 -12.04 7.45 19.38
N HIS A 4 -10.87 6.79 19.30
CA HIS A 4 -10.25 6.48 18.02
C HIS A 4 -11.17 5.61 17.17
N PRO A 5 -11.17 5.75 15.84
CA PRO A 5 -12.03 4.94 14.97
C PRO A 5 -11.70 3.45 15.13
N ASP A 6 -12.73 2.62 15.13
CA ASP A 6 -12.55 1.18 14.98
C ASP A 6 -11.88 0.87 13.65
N ILE A 7 -11.29 -0.31 13.54
CA ILE A 7 -10.56 -0.72 12.35
C ILE A 7 -11.35 -1.81 11.61
N ARG A 8 -11.48 -1.66 10.30
CA ARG A 8 -11.90 -2.76 9.42
C ARG A 8 -10.72 -3.28 8.63
N ILE A 9 -10.27 -4.50 8.94
CA ILE A 9 -9.31 -5.23 8.13
C ILE A 9 -10.05 -5.83 6.94
N ILE A 10 -9.54 -5.55 5.73
CA ILE A 10 -10.06 -6.08 4.46
C ILE A 10 -8.96 -6.96 3.87
N ALA A 11 -9.08 -8.26 4.03
CA ALA A 11 -8.11 -9.24 3.52
C ALA A 11 -8.42 -9.59 2.07
N VAL A 12 -7.40 -9.49 1.20
CA VAL A 12 -7.46 -9.78 -0.24
C VAL A 12 -6.37 -10.79 -0.57
N PRO A 13 -6.62 -12.09 -0.34
CA PRO A 13 -5.58 -13.13 -0.42
C PRO A 13 -5.33 -13.58 -1.85
N TYR A 14 -4.83 -12.69 -2.70
CA TYR A 14 -4.54 -12.97 -4.12
C TYR A 14 -3.15 -12.47 -4.51
N ASP A 15 -2.48 -13.25 -5.35
CA ASP A 15 -1.27 -12.86 -6.07
C ASP A 15 -1.45 -13.22 -7.54
N SER A 16 -1.33 -12.21 -8.43
CA SER A 16 -1.44 -12.36 -9.89
C SER A 16 -2.68 -13.16 -10.32
N GLY A 17 -3.80 -12.89 -9.65
CA GLY A 17 -5.06 -13.56 -9.91
C GLY A 17 -5.24 -14.94 -9.24
N HIS A 18 -4.24 -15.43 -8.53
CA HIS A 18 -4.28 -16.73 -7.84
C HIS A 18 -4.54 -16.57 -6.34
N PRO A 19 -5.56 -17.22 -5.78
CA PRO A 19 -5.84 -17.13 -4.36
C PRO A 19 -4.85 -17.94 -3.50
N ASP A 20 -4.56 -17.43 -2.31
CA ASP A 20 -3.87 -18.13 -1.21
C ASP A 20 -2.46 -18.66 -1.56
N ARG A 21 -1.78 -18.10 -2.55
CA ARG A 21 -0.44 -18.51 -2.99
C ARG A 21 0.54 -17.36 -2.94
N ARG A 22 1.83 -17.66 -2.67
CA ARG A 22 2.91 -16.68 -2.65
C ARG A 22 2.52 -15.48 -1.77
N MET A 23 2.60 -14.25 -2.30
CA MET A 23 2.17 -13.04 -1.60
C MET A 23 0.67 -13.06 -1.24
N GLY A 24 -0.17 -13.78 -2.00
CA GLY A 24 -1.58 -13.98 -1.66
C GLY A 24 -1.83 -14.79 -0.38
N ALA A 25 -0.84 -15.52 0.13
CA ALA A 25 -0.90 -16.16 1.44
C ALA A 25 -0.67 -15.17 2.60
N GLY A 26 -0.06 -14.03 2.32
CA GLY A 26 0.34 -13.01 3.30
C GLY A 26 -0.80 -12.50 4.18
N PRO A 27 -1.93 -12.06 3.61
CA PRO A 27 -3.05 -11.54 4.40
C PRO A 27 -3.53 -12.51 5.48
N GLN A 28 -3.71 -13.78 5.14
CA GLN A 28 -4.15 -14.80 6.11
C GLN A 28 -3.06 -15.10 7.13
N HIS A 29 -1.80 -15.16 6.70
CA HIS A 29 -0.68 -15.41 7.60
C HIS A 29 -0.53 -14.30 8.65
N LEU A 30 -0.68 -13.03 8.28
CA LEU A 30 -0.70 -11.90 9.22
C LEU A 30 -1.83 -12.04 10.25
N LEU A 31 -3.03 -12.41 9.82
CA LEU A 31 -4.18 -12.61 10.70
C LEU A 31 -3.98 -13.80 11.65
N ASP A 32 -3.50 -14.93 11.16
CA ASP A 32 -3.26 -16.15 11.95
C ASP A 32 -2.15 -15.96 13.00
N ASN A 33 -1.28 -14.95 12.81
CA ASN A 33 -0.19 -14.61 13.72
C ASN A 33 -0.50 -13.37 14.59
N GLY A 34 -1.77 -13.05 14.80
CA GLY A 34 -2.21 -12.13 15.84
C GLY A 34 -2.23 -10.65 15.46
N LEU A 35 -2.22 -10.31 14.15
CA LEU A 35 -2.32 -8.91 13.73
C LEU A 35 -3.57 -8.23 14.29
N ALA A 36 -4.74 -8.87 14.17
CA ALA A 36 -5.99 -8.29 14.65
C ALA A 36 -5.99 -8.10 16.17
N GLU A 37 -5.43 -9.04 16.93
CA GLU A 37 -5.27 -8.95 18.37
C GLU A 37 -4.34 -7.81 18.77
N SER A 38 -3.24 -7.65 18.03
CA SER A 38 -2.29 -6.53 18.22
C SER A 38 -2.96 -5.17 18.03
N LEU A 39 -3.85 -5.04 17.05
CA LEU A 39 -4.58 -3.80 16.79
C LEU A 39 -5.71 -3.52 17.82
N ARG A 40 -6.24 -4.57 18.48
CA ARG A 40 -7.21 -4.42 19.59
C ARG A 40 -6.57 -3.97 20.91
N SER A 41 -5.26 -4.08 21.04
CA SER A 41 -4.56 -3.77 22.31
C SER A 41 -4.82 -2.36 22.82
N ASP A 42 -5.21 -1.44 21.94
CA ASP A 42 -5.48 -0.04 22.26
C ASP A 42 -6.98 0.21 22.61
N GLY A 43 -7.76 -0.86 22.79
CA GLY A 43 -9.17 -0.79 23.16
C GLY A 43 -10.13 -0.52 22.00
N ARG A 44 -9.64 -0.53 20.76
CA ARG A 44 -10.46 -0.33 19.55
C ARG A 44 -11.15 -1.62 19.11
N GLY A 45 -12.33 -1.49 18.51
CA GLY A 45 -12.96 -2.57 17.77
C GLY A 45 -12.18 -2.90 16.50
N VAL A 46 -12.02 -4.20 16.21
CA VAL A 46 -11.41 -4.67 14.96
C VAL A 46 -12.33 -5.69 14.33
N SER A 47 -12.85 -5.38 13.16
CA SER A 47 -13.62 -6.29 12.31
C SER A 47 -12.77 -6.78 11.14
N ILE A 48 -13.09 -7.97 10.61
CA ILE A 48 -12.34 -8.57 9.49
C ILE A 48 -13.34 -8.96 8.41
N THR A 49 -13.04 -8.58 7.17
CA THR A 49 -13.75 -9.02 5.97
C THR A 49 -12.75 -9.57 4.97
N THR A 50 -13.07 -10.72 4.36
CA THR A 50 -12.25 -11.29 3.28
C THR A 50 -12.91 -11.07 1.94
N VAL A 51 -12.19 -10.50 1.00
CA VAL A 51 -12.62 -10.28 -0.38
C VAL A 51 -12.17 -11.46 -1.23
N ARG A 52 -13.12 -12.10 -1.90
CA ARG A 52 -12.87 -13.21 -2.83
C ARG A 52 -13.76 -13.09 -4.06
N HIS A 53 -13.28 -13.57 -5.20
CA HIS A 53 -14.11 -13.75 -6.38
C HIS A 53 -15.17 -14.84 -6.17
N GLU A 54 -16.32 -14.64 -6.75
CA GLU A 54 -17.34 -15.68 -6.82
C GLU A 54 -17.06 -16.71 -7.95
N ARG A 55 -16.30 -16.28 -8.96
CA ARG A 55 -15.91 -17.10 -10.12
C ARG A 55 -14.46 -16.84 -10.47
N GLU A 56 -13.73 -17.85 -10.90
CA GLU A 56 -12.37 -17.66 -11.43
C GLU A 56 -12.44 -16.83 -12.72
N PRO A 57 -11.85 -15.62 -12.75
CA PRO A 57 -11.80 -14.82 -13.97
C PRO A 57 -10.80 -15.42 -14.96
N PRO A 58 -10.97 -15.16 -16.26
CA PRO A 58 -10.16 -15.80 -17.31
C PRO A 58 -8.74 -15.23 -17.43
N ALA A 59 -8.42 -14.11 -16.77
CA ALA A 59 -7.14 -13.43 -16.88
C ALA A 59 -6.81 -12.61 -15.65
N GLU A 60 -5.52 -12.48 -15.34
CA GLU A 60 -5.00 -11.70 -14.22
C GLU A 60 -5.56 -10.27 -14.16
N VAL A 61 -5.52 -9.55 -15.29
CA VAL A 61 -6.02 -8.17 -15.36
C VAL A 61 -7.51 -8.08 -14.99
N ALA A 62 -8.33 -9.01 -15.48
CA ALA A 62 -9.75 -9.05 -15.16
C ALA A 62 -9.97 -9.32 -13.66
N THR A 63 -9.19 -10.24 -13.09
CA THR A 63 -9.19 -10.54 -11.66
C THR A 63 -8.83 -9.30 -10.84
N ALA A 64 -7.75 -8.61 -11.20
CA ALA A 64 -7.26 -7.44 -10.48
C ALA A 64 -8.34 -6.35 -10.41
N PHE A 65 -8.94 -5.97 -11.55
CA PHE A 65 -9.96 -4.91 -11.57
C PHE A 65 -11.27 -5.31 -10.89
N GLU A 66 -11.64 -6.59 -10.92
CA GLU A 66 -12.80 -7.06 -10.16
C GLU A 66 -12.53 -7.01 -8.65
N LEU A 67 -11.36 -7.46 -8.19
CA LEU A 67 -10.94 -7.35 -6.79
C LEU A 67 -10.89 -5.88 -6.34
N GLN A 68 -10.30 -4.99 -7.12
CA GLN A 68 -10.28 -3.55 -6.86
C GLN A 68 -11.70 -2.99 -6.64
N GLY A 69 -12.66 -3.41 -7.48
CA GLY A 69 -14.06 -3.02 -7.33
C GLY A 69 -14.71 -3.56 -6.05
N LEU A 70 -14.36 -4.78 -5.64
CA LEU A 70 -14.81 -5.35 -4.36
C LEU A 70 -14.19 -4.63 -3.17
N VAL A 71 -12.89 -4.37 -3.21
CA VAL A 71 -12.16 -3.60 -2.17
C VAL A 71 -12.74 -2.19 -2.03
N SER A 72 -12.98 -1.49 -3.14
CA SER A 72 -13.57 -0.15 -3.11
C SER A 72 -14.89 -0.11 -2.34
N ARG A 73 -15.77 -1.08 -2.57
CA ARG A 73 -17.05 -1.18 -1.84
C ARG A 73 -16.85 -1.43 -0.34
N GLN A 74 -15.87 -2.28 0.03
CA GLN A 74 -15.58 -2.56 1.44
C GLN A 74 -14.94 -1.36 2.15
N VAL A 75 -14.02 -0.66 1.49
CA VAL A 75 -13.39 0.56 1.99
C VAL A 75 -14.45 1.64 2.20
N ARG A 76 -15.34 1.87 1.23
CA ARG A 76 -16.46 2.82 1.35
C ARG A 76 -17.36 2.46 2.53
N SER A 77 -17.77 1.21 2.65
CA SER A 77 -18.61 0.76 3.77
C SER A 77 -17.94 0.98 5.12
N ALA A 78 -16.62 0.73 5.22
CA ALA A 78 -15.88 0.99 6.46
C ALA A 78 -15.89 2.47 6.85
N ILE A 79 -15.62 3.36 5.87
CA ILE A 79 -15.62 4.80 6.07
C ILE A 79 -17.01 5.30 6.47
N ASP A 80 -18.07 4.85 5.78
CA ASP A 80 -19.46 5.23 6.08
C ASP A 80 -19.90 4.78 7.50
N GLU A 81 -19.28 3.72 8.03
CA GLU A 81 -19.49 3.22 9.40
C GLU A 81 -18.52 3.87 10.42
N GLY A 82 -17.72 4.85 10.02
CA GLY A 82 -16.75 5.53 10.91
C GLY A 82 -15.56 4.68 11.31
N GLN A 83 -15.23 3.66 10.51
CA GLN A 83 -14.07 2.78 10.72
C GLN A 83 -12.91 3.16 9.81
N LEU A 84 -11.68 2.95 10.28
CA LEU A 84 -10.48 3.06 9.45
C LEU A 84 -10.27 1.76 8.65
N PRO A 85 -10.33 1.78 7.30
CA PRO A 85 -10.05 0.61 6.49
C PRO A 85 -8.54 0.34 6.41
N LEU A 86 -8.15 -0.90 6.74
CA LEU A 86 -6.81 -1.45 6.56
C LEU A 86 -6.88 -2.62 5.58
N VAL A 87 -6.37 -2.44 4.37
CA VAL A 87 -6.38 -3.48 3.33
C VAL A 87 -5.10 -4.31 3.42
N LEU A 88 -5.23 -5.62 3.56
CA LEU A 88 -4.13 -6.58 3.48
C LEU A 88 -4.23 -7.29 2.13
N SER A 89 -3.24 -7.16 1.26
CA SER A 89 -3.28 -7.72 -0.10
C SER A 89 -1.98 -8.42 -0.47
N GLY A 90 -2.06 -9.40 -1.37
CA GLY A 90 -0.86 -9.95 -1.99
C GLY A 90 -0.27 -9.01 -3.04
N ASN A 91 -1.11 -8.21 -3.70
CA ASN A 91 -0.68 -7.29 -4.77
C ASN A 91 -0.95 -5.83 -4.40
N CYS A 92 0.01 -4.96 -4.70
CA CYS A 92 -0.03 -3.53 -4.45
C CYS A 92 -1.16 -2.84 -5.20
N ASN A 93 -1.30 -3.10 -6.49
CA ASN A 93 -2.34 -2.47 -7.31
C ASN A 93 -3.75 -2.72 -6.77
N THR A 94 -4.02 -3.93 -6.24
CA THR A 94 -5.33 -4.30 -5.73
C THR A 94 -5.67 -3.53 -4.45
N ALA A 95 -4.72 -3.41 -3.52
CA ALA A 95 -4.89 -2.62 -2.31
C ALA A 95 -5.04 -1.13 -2.64
N ALA A 96 -4.15 -0.59 -3.48
CA ALA A 96 -4.10 0.83 -3.76
C ALA A 96 -5.34 1.33 -4.52
N ILE A 97 -5.64 0.77 -5.68
CA ILE A 97 -6.73 1.27 -6.53
C ILE A 97 -8.09 1.11 -5.85
N GLY A 98 -8.34 -0.02 -5.19
CA GLY A 98 -9.56 -0.23 -4.43
C GLY A 98 -9.71 0.74 -3.26
N SER A 99 -8.63 1.00 -2.52
CA SER A 99 -8.63 1.93 -1.38
C SER A 99 -8.82 3.37 -1.83
N LEU A 100 -8.09 3.82 -2.86
CA LEU A 100 -8.24 5.16 -3.43
C LEU A 100 -9.67 5.43 -3.88
N ALA A 101 -10.26 4.51 -4.64
CA ALA A 101 -11.63 4.62 -5.11
C ALA A 101 -12.64 4.66 -3.95
N GLY A 102 -12.50 3.76 -2.97
CA GLY A 102 -13.39 3.71 -1.80
C GLY A 102 -13.29 4.94 -0.91
N ALA A 103 -12.11 5.55 -0.81
CA ALA A 103 -11.83 6.74 0.01
C ALA A 103 -11.98 8.08 -0.73
N GLU A 104 -12.64 8.10 -1.90
CA GLU A 104 -12.86 9.32 -2.69
C GLU A 104 -11.58 9.99 -3.22
N ASN A 105 -10.59 9.17 -3.55
CA ASN A 105 -9.36 9.58 -4.21
C ASN A 105 -8.53 10.61 -3.40
N PRO A 106 -8.09 10.26 -2.18
CA PRO A 106 -7.17 11.07 -1.40
C PRO A 106 -5.80 11.16 -2.06
N GLY A 107 -4.89 11.99 -1.53
CA GLY A 107 -3.49 11.93 -1.92
C GLY A 107 -2.86 10.58 -1.60
N ILE A 108 -1.68 10.32 -2.17
CA ILE A 108 -0.97 9.04 -2.03
C ILE A 108 0.36 9.26 -1.32
N VAL A 109 0.64 8.45 -0.28
CA VAL A 109 1.99 8.21 0.25
C VAL A 109 2.24 6.71 0.12
N TRP A 110 3.21 6.34 -0.72
CA TRP A 110 3.47 4.95 -1.09
C TRP A 110 4.91 4.57 -0.74
N PHE A 111 5.08 3.64 0.18
CA PHE A 111 6.36 3.08 0.60
C PHE A 111 6.64 1.79 -0.17
N ASP A 112 7.73 1.73 -0.92
CA ASP A 112 8.03 0.63 -1.83
C ASP A 112 9.51 0.64 -2.24
N ALA A 113 10.05 -0.53 -2.56
CA ALA A 113 11.34 -0.63 -3.24
C ALA A 113 11.26 -0.28 -4.73
N HIS A 114 10.10 -0.50 -5.33
CA HIS A 114 9.83 -0.40 -6.77
C HIS A 114 9.11 0.91 -7.12
N GLY A 115 9.01 1.19 -8.41
CA GLY A 115 8.36 2.41 -8.89
C GLY A 115 6.87 2.27 -9.11
N GLU A 116 6.40 1.06 -9.40
CA GLU A 116 4.98 0.77 -9.72
C GLU A 116 4.42 1.66 -10.86
N PHE A 117 5.34 2.20 -11.69
CA PHE A 117 5.04 3.25 -12.66
C PHE A 117 5.18 2.81 -14.12
N ASN A 118 5.38 1.51 -14.37
CA ASN A 118 5.34 0.93 -15.71
C ASN A 118 3.91 0.98 -16.30
N THR A 119 3.83 0.83 -17.61
CA THR A 119 2.58 0.69 -18.37
C THR A 119 2.66 -0.56 -19.25
N PRO A 120 1.56 -0.98 -19.89
CA PRO A 120 1.64 -2.09 -20.87
C PRO A 120 2.64 -1.88 -21.98
N GLU A 121 2.98 -0.61 -22.31
CA GLU A 121 3.95 -0.28 -23.36
C GLU A 121 5.40 -0.29 -22.88
N THR A 122 5.65 -0.16 -21.57
CA THR A 122 7.01 -0.06 -20.99
C THR A 122 7.43 -1.30 -20.21
N THR A 123 6.47 -2.06 -19.67
CA THR A 123 6.77 -3.27 -18.90
C THR A 123 7.51 -4.33 -19.71
N THR A 124 8.54 -4.93 -19.11
CA THR A 124 9.27 -6.05 -19.69
C THR A 124 8.71 -7.42 -19.28
N THR A 125 7.92 -7.45 -18.21
CA THR A 125 7.36 -8.68 -17.62
C THR A 125 5.89 -8.89 -17.91
N GLY A 126 5.14 -7.83 -18.24
CA GLY A 126 3.69 -7.84 -18.35
C GLY A 126 2.95 -7.89 -17.00
N PHE A 127 3.67 -7.87 -15.88
CA PHE A 127 3.12 -7.97 -14.54
C PHE A 127 2.33 -6.70 -14.18
N ILE A 128 1.02 -6.84 -13.98
CA ILE A 128 0.14 -5.68 -13.74
C ILE A 128 0.44 -5.00 -12.39
N ASP A 129 1.02 -5.72 -11.44
CA ASP A 129 1.34 -5.12 -10.14
C ASP A 129 2.35 -3.99 -10.27
N GLY A 130 3.37 -4.14 -11.11
CA GLY A 130 4.32 -3.07 -11.44
C GLY A 130 3.74 -1.87 -12.20
N MET A 131 2.41 -1.73 -12.25
CA MET A 131 1.68 -0.62 -12.88
C MET A 131 0.75 0.11 -11.90
N GLY A 132 0.81 -0.22 -10.61
CA GLY A 132 -0.14 0.24 -9.61
C GLY A 132 -0.24 1.76 -9.54
N LEU A 133 0.88 2.46 -9.43
CA LEU A 133 0.92 3.92 -9.44
C LEU A 133 0.51 4.51 -10.79
N ALA A 134 0.96 3.92 -11.90
CA ALA A 134 0.58 4.38 -13.25
C ALA A 134 -0.94 4.30 -13.48
N ILE A 135 -1.61 3.28 -12.94
CA ILE A 135 -3.08 3.18 -12.94
C ILE A 135 -3.67 4.29 -12.06
N ALA A 136 -3.15 4.46 -10.83
CA ALA A 136 -3.66 5.42 -9.87
C ALA A 136 -3.67 6.85 -10.40
N VAL A 137 -2.63 7.26 -11.14
CA VAL A 137 -2.56 8.60 -11.76
C VAL A 137 -3.12 8.65 -13.19
N GLY A 138 -3.71 7.56 -13.68
CA GLY A 138 -4.45 7.53 -14.95
C GLY A 138 -3.58 7.42 -16.22
N HIS A 139 -2.38 6.84 -16.13
CA HIS A 139 -1.52 6.66 -17.30
C HIS A 139 -1.90 5.44 -18.15
N CYS A 140 -2.34 4.36 -17.52
CA CYS A 140 -2.71 3.13 -18.23
C CYS A 140 -4.03 2.53 -17.71
N TRP A 141 -4.53 1.51 -18.39
CA TRP A 141 -5.75 0.75 -18.03
C TRP A 141 -6.99 1.61 -17.76
N LYS A 142 -7.08 2.79 -18.34
CA LYS A 142 -8.07 3.84 -18.04
C LYS A 142 -9.52 3.35 -18.08
N GLU A 143 -9.89 2.56 -19.09
CA GLU A 143 -11.27 2.08 -19.23
C GLU A 143 -11.62 1.00 -18.20
N MET A 144 -10.63 0.18 -17.81
CA MET A 144 -10.82 -0.80 -16.74
C MET A 144 -10.93 -0.09 -15.38
N ALA A 145 -10.07 0.87 -15.11
CA ALA A 145 -10.06 1.64 -13.86
C ALA A 145 -11.39 2.43 -13.65
N LYS A 146 -11.97 2.97 -14.70
CA LYS A 146 -13.31 3.60 -14.65
C LYS A 146 -14.42 2.65 -14.20
N GLY A 147 -14.22 1.33 -14.35
CA GLY A 147 -15.14 0.32 -13.86
C GLY A 147 -15.07 0.09 -12.34
N VAL A 148 -14.04 0.58 -11.68
CA VAL A 148 -13.90 0.51 -10.21
C VAL A 148 -14.78 1.60 -9.59
N PRO A 149 -15.78 1.25 -8.76
CA PRO A 149 -16.71 2.23 -8.20
C PRO A 149 -15.98 3.34 -7.42
N GLY A 150 -16.22 4.59 -7.78
CA GLY A 150 -15.65 5.76 -7.11
C GLY A 150 -14.24 6.15 -7.57
N PHE A 151 -13.58 5.37 -8.44
CA PHE A 151 -12.24 5.69 -8.89
C PHE A 151 -12.21 6.91 -9.83
N ASN A 152 -11.30 7.83 -9.53
CA ASN A 152 -10.85 8.90 -10.43
C ASN A 152 -9.31 8.98 -10.33
N PRO A 153 -8.61 9.28 -11.42
CA PRO A 153 -7.15 9.44 -11.37
C PRO A 153 -6.72 10.53 -10.40
N ILE A 154 -5.70 10.24 -9.63
CA ILE A 154 -5.08 11.20 -8.71
C ILE A 154 -4.14 12.13 -9.50
N PRO A 155 -4.13 13.45 -9.26
CA PRO A 155 -3.08 14.31 -9.80
C PRO A 155 -1.69 13.82 -9.39
N GLU A 156 -0.75 13.77 -10.33
CA GLU A 156 0.61 13.25 -10.09
C GLU A 156 1.30 13.94 -8.92
N GLU A 157 1.14 15.25 -8.81
CA GLU A 157 1.69 16.07 -7.72
C GLU A 157 1.08 15.79 -6.35
N ASN A 158 0.04 14.97 -6.27
CA ASN A 158 -0.57 14.47 -5.04
C ASN A 158 -0.11 13.05 -4.70
N ALA A 159 0.94 12.55 -5.36
CA ALA A 159 1.55 11.26 -5.10
C ALA A 159 3.02 11.41 -4.66
N VAL A 160 3.36 10.80 -3.53
CA VAL A 160 4.71 10.66 -3.01
C VAL A 160 5.05 9.17 -2.98
N MET A 161 6.13 8.80 -3.67
CA MET A 161 6.75 7.46 -3.61
C MET A 161 7.99 7.53 -2.72
N ALA A 162 8.07 6.66 -1.72
CA ALA A 162 9.12 6.69 -0.71
C ALA A 162 9.96 5.39 -0.71
N TRP A 163 11.27 5.54 -0.67
CA TRP A 163 12.30 4.50 -0.65
C TRP A 163 12.46 3.72 -1.94
N VAL A 164 12.05 4.30 -3.06
CA VAL A 164 12.20 3.71 -4.40
C VAL A 164 13.67 3.57 -4.77
N ARG A 165 14.09 2.34 -5.15
CA ARG A 165 15.48 1.99 -5.46
C ARG A 165 15.66 0.95 -6.55
N ALA A 166 14.61 0.23 -6.90
CA ALA A 166 14.59 -0.77 -7.95
C ALA A 166 13.68 -0.30 -9.10
N VAL A 167 14.23 0.50 -10.00
CA VAL A 167 13.53 1.14 -11.11
C VAL A 167 14.22 0.77 -12.41
N ASP A 168 13.50 0.41 -13.45
CA ASP A 168 14.08 0.24 -14.77
C ASP A 168 14.23 1.56 -15.53
N THR A 169 14.98 1.55 -16.64
CA THR A 169 15.27 2.78 -17.39
C THR A 169 14.00 3.46 -17.93
N SER A 170 13.05 2.67 -18.45
CA SER A 170 11.82 3.22 -19.01
C SER A 170 10.92 3.82 -17.93
N GLU A 171 10.91 3.21 -16.75
CA GLU A 171 10.18 3.69 -15.59
C GLU A 171 10.81 4.98 -15.04
N GLN A 172 12.16 5.05 -14.96
CA GLN A 172 12.85 6.26 -14.56
C GLN A 172 12.56 7.44 -15.51
N GLU A 173 12.59 7.21 -16.83
CA GLU A 173 12.24 8.24 -17.82
C GLU A 173 10.81 8.78 -17.61
N ARG A 174 9.91 7.91 -17.19
CA ARG A 174 8.52 8.30 -16.88
C ARG A 174 8.43 9.13 -15.60
N PHE A 175 9.17 8.76 -14.56
CA PHE A 175 9.25 9.57 -13.33
C PHE A 175 9.81 10.95 -13.62
N ASP A 176 10.90 11.04 -14.39
CA ASP A 176 11.54 12.30 -14.76
C ASP A 176 10.62 13.24 -15.56
N ALA A 177 9.64 12.67 -16.27
CA ALA A 177 8.64 13.39 -17.06
C ALA A 177 7.33 13.68 -16.30
N SER A 178 7.20 13.21 -15.05
CA SER A 178 5.97 13.28 -14.26
C SER A 178 6.02 14.34 -13.15
N GLY A 179 4.87 14.59 -12.55
CA GLY A 179 4.74 15.39 -11.33
C GLY A 179 4.81 14.57 -10.02
N VAL A 180 5.02 13.26 -10.10
CA VAL A 180 5.14 12.39 -8.92
C VAL A 180 6.41 12.73 -8.15
N VAL A 181 6.31 12.85 -6.83
CA VAL A 181 7.48 13.09 -5.98
C VAL A 181 8.10 11.74 -5.57
N VAL A 182 9.35 11.51 -5.96
CA VAL A 182 10.08 10.28 -5.62
C VAL A 182 11.17 10.60 -4.59
N VAL A 183 11.12 9.87 -3.47
CA VAL A 183 12.13 9.88 -2.41
C VAL A 183 12.90 8.56 -2.46
N GLY A 184 14.18 8.61 -2.75
CA GLY A 184 15.06 7.43 -2.77
C GLY A 184 15.42 6.93 -1.37
N PRO A 185 16.26 5.89 -1.28
CA PRO A 185 16.72 5.33 -0.02
C PRO A 185 17.54 6.33 0.80
N ASP A 186 17.70 6.01 2.08
CA ASP A 186 18.43 6.85 3.02
C ASP A 186 19.96 6.82 2.78
N VAL A 187 20.46 7.77 2.00
CA VAL A 187 21.90 7.97 1.81
C VAL A 187 22.39 9.00 2.83
N GLU A 188 23.30 8.61 3.69
CA GLU A 188 23.93 9.49 4.70
C GLU A 188 22.94 10.18 5.67
N GLY A 189 21.81 9.53 5.99
CA GLY A 189 20.79 10.07 6.91
C GLY A 189 19.89 11.15 6.30
N GLN A 190 19.82 11.24 4.98
CA GLN A 190 19.01 12.27 4.29
C GLN A 190 17.63 11.78 3.86
N GLY A 191 17.37 10.46 3.84
CA GLY A 191 16.12 9.90 3.34
C GLY A 191 14.89 10.36 4.11
N LEU A 192 14.90 10.30 5.44
CA LEU A 192 13.80 10.79 6.27
C LEU A 192 13.58 12.30 6.12
N ARG A 193 14.65 13.08 5.98
CA ARG A 193 14.53 14.53 5.74
C ARG A 193 13.91 14.83 4.37
N ALA A 194 14.34 14.10 3.34
CA ALA A 194 13.76 14.26 2.00
C ALA A 194 12.27 13.85 1.97
N LEU A 195 11.91 12.83 2.75
CA LEU A 195 10.51 12.44 2.95
C LEU A 195 9.74 13.57 3.66
N GLU A 196 10.28 14.14 4.71
CA GLU A 196 9.66 15.25 5.43
C GLU A 196 9.34 16.41 4.50
N ASP A 197 10.32 16.87 3.70
CA ASP A 197 10.13 17.92 2.70
C ASP A 197 9.07 17.56 1.64
N ALA A 198 8.98 16.31 1.24
CA ALA A 198 7.97 15.81 0.29
C ALA A 198 6.57 15.83 0.91
N LEU A 199 6.44 15.36 2.14
CA LEU A 199 5.17 15.36 2.89
C LEU A 199 4.67 16.79 3.16
N ASP A 200 5.54 17.73 3.50
CA ASP A 200 5.17 19.14 3.71
C ASP A 200 4.61 19.76 2.41
N ARG A 201 5.22 19.43 1.26
CA ARG A 201 4.69 19.84 -0.04
C ARG A 201 3.33 19.20 -0.36
N LEU A 202 3.16 17.92 -0.09
CA LEU A 202 1.90 17.23 -0.27
C LEU A 202 0.82 17.82 0.66
N ARG A 203 1.15 18.11 1.93
CA ARG A 203 0.22 18.68 2.91
C ARG A 203 -0.34 20.04 2.47
N SER A 204 0.40 20.81 1.68
CA SER A 204 -0.10 22.07 1.12
C SER A 204 -1.20 21.89 0.06
N ARG A 205 -1.46 20.65 -0.40
CA ARG A 205 -2.41 20.32 -1.47
C ARG A 205 -3.58 19.47 -0.99
N VAL A 206 -3.32 18.53 -0.06
CA VAL A 206 -4.32 17.58 0.43
C VAL A 206 -4.27 17.46 1.96
N GLU A 207 -5.39 17.15 2.57
CA GLU A 207 -5.52 16.87 4.00
C GLU A 207 -5.63 15.37 4.27
N LEU A 208 -6.25 14.63 3.33
CA LEU A 208 -6.47 13.19 3.40
C LEU A 208 -5.46 12.45 2.52
N VAL A 209 -4.93 11.34 3.02
CA VAL A 209 -4.06 10.47 2.25
C VAL A 209 -4.48 9.00 2.36
N TYR A 210 -4.24 8.26 1.28
CA TYR A 210 -4.08 6.82 1.31
C TYR A 210 -2.60 6.51 1.56
N VAL A 211 -2.32 5.65 2.52
CA VAL A 211 -0.95 5.18 2.79
C VAL A 211 -0.81 3.75 2.31
N HIS A 212 0.09 3.52 1.38
CA HIS A 212 0.47 2.19 0.91
C HIS A 212 1.80 1.77 1.50
N LEU A 213 1.86 0.58 2.05
CA LEU A 213 3.06 -0.06 2.56
C LEU A 213 3.28 -1.38 1.81
N ASP A 214 4.13 -1.36 0.78
CA ASP A 214 4.74 -2.58 0.29
C ASP A 214 5.81 -3.03 1.27
N LEU A 215 5.76 -4.31 1.70
CA LEU A 215 6.70 -4.80 2.71
C LEU A 215 8.12 -5.03 2.16
N ASP A 216 8.33 -4.94 0.86
CA ASP A 216 9.68 -4.97 0.29
C ASP A 216 10.39 -3.61 0.33
N VAL A 217 9.72 -2.55 0.82
CA VAL A 217 10.39 -1.33 1.25
C VAL A 217 11.43 -1.60 2.33
N LEU A 218 11.23 -2.65 3.13
CA LEU A 218 12.15 -3.09 4.16
C LEU A 218 13.49 -3.55 3.57
N ASP A 219 14.57 -3.36 4.32
CA ASP A 219 15.90 -3.81 3.93
C ASP A 219 16.00 -5.35 3.99
N ALA A 220 16.09 -5.98 2.82
CA ALA A 220 16.16 -7.43 2.72
C ALA A 220 17.37 -8.05 3.44
N ALA A 221 18.46 -7.30 3.61
CA ALA A 221 19.67 -7.76 4.31
C ALA A 221 19.57 -7.60 5.82
N LYS A 222 18.93 -6.55 6.31
CA LYS A 222 18.83 -6.22 7.75
C LYS A 222 17.58 -6.83 8.39
N VAL A 223 16.41 -6.63 7.77
CA VAL A 223 15.11 -7.08 8.30
C VAL A 223 14.77 -8.48 7.79
N GLY A 224 14.91 -8.71 6.49
CA GLY A 224 14.56 -9.96 5.84
C GLY A 224 13.81 -9.72 4.53
N ARG A 225 13.67 -10.79 3.74
CA ARG A 225 12.95 -10.72 2.47
C ARG A 225 11.45 -10.84 2.69
N ALA A 226 10.70 -9.83 2.28
CA ALA A 226 9.25 -9.87 2.30
C ALA A 226 8.67 -10.77 1.19
N ASN A 227 9.38 -10.85 0.04
CA ASN A 227 8.97 -11.61 -1.14
C ASN A 227 10.20 -11.91 -2.04
N GLU A 228 9.97 -12.42 -3.24
CA GLU A 228 11.05 -12.72 -4.21
C GLU A 228 11.70 -11.46 -4.80
N PHE A 229 11.02 -10.32 -4.79
CA PHE A 229 11.48 -9.05 -5.36
C PHE A 229 12.24 -8.17 -4.37
N ALA A 230 12.22 -8.51 -3.07
CA ALA A 230 12.82 -7.71 -2.01
C ALA A 230 14.32 -7.48 -2.22
N THR A 231 14.75 -6.22 -2.11
CA THR A 231 16.12 -5.74 -2.34
C THR A 231 16.77 -5.21 -1.05
N PRO A 232 18.12 -5.17 -0.95
CA PRO A 232 18.81 -4.49 0.15
C PRO A 232 18.66 -2.95 0.07
N GLU A 233 19.24 -2.26 1.06
CA GLU A 233 19.25 -0.79 1.18
C GLU A 233 17.85 -0.18 1.41
N GLY A 234 16.96 -0.97 1.97
CA GLY A 234 15.62 -0.54 2.39
C GLY A 234 15.58 0.06 3.78
N MET A 235 14.37 0.24 4.29
CA MET A 235 14.14 0.71 5.66
C MET A 235 14.42 -0.39 6.68
N ASP A 236 15.00 -0.04 7.80
CA ASP A 236 14.82 -0.82 9.02
C ASP A 236 13.48 -0.49 9.69
N VAL A 237 13.14 -1.22 10.76
CA VAL A 237 11.84 -1.06 11.42
C VAL A 237 11.69 0.31 12.07
N GLU A 238 12.76 0.85 12.66
CA GLU A 238 12.76 2.16 13.33
C GLU A 238 12.55 3.29 12.31
N GLN A 239 13.20 3.19 11.14
CA GLN A 239 13.00 4.14 10.04
C GLN A 239 11.56 4.07 9.49
N LEU A 240 11.00 2.87 9.36
CA LEU A 240 9.62 2.69 8.92
C LEU A 240 8.64 3.33 9.90
N GLU A 241 8.76 3.04 11.19
CA GLU A 241 7.88 3.61 12.22
C GLU A 241 7.99 5.14 12.22
N ALA A 242 9.21 5.71 12.19
CA ALA A 242 9.41 7.15 12.12
C ALA A 242 8.78 7.79 10.87
N ALA A 243 8.92 7.15 9.70
CA ALA A 243 8.32 7.63 8.46
C ALA A 243 6.78 7.62 8.51
N LEU A 244 6.19 6.56 9.06
CA LEU A 244 4.74 6.46 9.21
C LEU A 244 4.20 7.47 10.24
N ASP A 245 4.94 7.74 11.31
CA ASP A 245 4.61 8.79 12.27
C ASP A 245 4.62 10.18 11.62
N MET A 246 5.63 10.48 10.78
CA MET A 246 5.67 11.74 10.02
C MET A 246 4.43 11.93 9.12
N VAL A 247 3.92 10.86 8.52
CA VAL A 247 2.70 10.92 7.71
C VAL A 247 1.50 11.24 8.59
N ARG A 248 1.33 10.53 9.71
CA ARG A 248 0.19 10.70 10.61
C ARG A 248 0.17 12.05 11.34
N GLU A 249 1.32 12.63 11.61
CA GLU A 249 1.43 13.98 12.17
C GLU A 249 0.93 15.07 11.21
N ARG A 250 0.93 14.78 9.92
CA ARG A 250 0.59 15.75 8.85
C ARG A 250 -0.77 15.54 8.22
N PHE A 251 -1.25 14.31 8.18
CA PHE A 251 -2.44 13.94 7.40
C PHE A 251 -3.43 13.10 8.21
N ASP A 252 -4.69 13.23 7.85
CA ASP A 252 -5.68 12.23 8.16
C ASP A 252 -5.53 11.06 7.19
N VAL A 253 -5.41 9.84 7.73
CA VAL A 253 -5.31 8.63 6.92
C VAL A 253 -6.71 8.14 6.59
N ALA A 254 -7.12 8.31 5.34
CA ALA A 254 -8.44 7.90 4.85
C ALA A 254 -8.56 6.38 4.71
N ALA A 255 -7.47 5.72 4.31
CA ALA A 255 -7.34 4.28 4.20
C ALA A 255 -5.85 3.90 4.22
N ALA A 256 -5.53 2.67 4.62
CA ALA A 256 -4.18 2.13 4.58
C ALA A 256 -4.17 0.77 3.87
N GLY A 257 -3.04 0.45 3.20
CA GLY A 257 -2.81 -0.85 2.59
C GLY A 257 -1.46 -1.41 3.01
N ILE A 258 -1.40 -2.72 3.26
CA ILE A 258 -0.16 -3.48 3.44
C ILE A 258 -0.17 -4.60 2.41
N ALA A 259 0.91 -4.70 1.62
CA ALA A 259 0.97 -5.64 0.51
C ALA A 259 2.30 -6.39 0.41
N SER A 260 2.33 -7.34 -0.51
CA SER A 260 3.53 -8.01 -1.02
C SER A 260 4.29 -8.85 0.02
N TYR A 261 3.56 -9.47 0.95
CA TYR A 261 4.13 -10.38 1.93
C TYR A 261 3.96 -11.85 1.51
N ASP A 262 5.06 -12.51 1.20
CA ASP A 262 5.12 -13.97 1.01
C ASP A 262 5.74 -14.64 2.23
N PRO A 263 4.95 -15.35 3.06
CA PRO A 263 5.46 -15.99 4.27
C PRO A 263 6.58 -17.01 4.05
N SER A 264 6.71 -17.54 2.82
CA SER A 264 7.74 -18.53 2.51
C SER A 264 9.17 -17.97 2.54
N PHE A 265 9.31 -16.65 2.45
CA PHE A 265 10.61 -15.95 2.55
C PHE A 265 10.96 -15.51 3.98
N ASP A 266 9.97 -15.40 4.88
CA ASP A 266 10.15 -14.90 6.26
C ASP A 266 10.25 -16.04 7.27
N THR A 267 11.32 -16.82 7.21
CA THR A 267 11.48 -18.04 8.02
C THR A 267 11.67 -17.79 9.52
N ASP A 268 12.04 -16.58 9.93
CA ASP A 268 12.27 -16.19 11.32
C ASP A 268 11.27 -15.15 11.86
N GLY A 269 10.28 -14.79 11.06
CA GLY A 269 9.17 -13.91 11.43
C GLY A 269 9.57 -12.44 11.62
N ARG A 270 10.72 -11.99 11.10
CA ARG A 270 11.14 -10.58 11.23
C ARG A 270 10.28 -9.64 10.40
N VAL A 271 9.95 -10.03 9.18
CA VAL A 271 9.07 -9.25 8.31
C VAL A 271 7.65 -9.23 8.86
N LEU A 272 7.14 -10.35 9.39
CA LEU A 272 5.87 -10.43 10.10
C LEU A 272 5.79 -9.41 11.25
N ARG A 273 6.85 -9.32 12.07
CA ARG A 273 6.91 -8.35 13.17
C ARG A 273 6.95 -6.91 12.66
N ALA A 274 7.73 -6.64 11.61
CA ALA A 274 7.79 -5.33 10.97
C ALA A 274 6.43 -4.92 10.35
N ALA A 275 5.75 -5.85 9.68
CA ALA A 275 4.40 -5.64 9.16
C ALA A 275 3.39 -5.32 10.26
N THR A 276 3.48 -6.01 11.40
CA THR A 276 2.62 -5.74 12.57
C THR A 276 2.91 -4.38 13.19
N ALA A 277 4.19 -3.98 13.29
CA ALA A 277 4.59 -2.65 13.74
C ALA A 277 4.08 -1.56 12.78
N GLY A 278 4.26 -1.74 11.47
CA GLY A 278 3.72 -0.83 10.45
C GLY A 278 2.20 -0.71 10.49
N ALA A 279 1.47 -1.81 10.65
CA ALA A 279 0.02 -1.80 10.79
C ALA A 279 -0.42 -0.98 12.03
N ARG A 280 0.27 -1.16 13.16
CA ARG A 280 0.01 -0.37 14.37
C ARG A 280 0.30 1.11 14.13
N ALA A 281 1.47 1.42 13.57
CA ALA A 281 1.84 2.79 13.25
C ALA A 281 0.80 3.45 12.32
N LEU A 282 0.35 2.78 11.27
CA LEU A 282 -0.66 3.29 10.31
C LEU A 282 -2.03 3.52 10.95
N THR A 283 -2.39 2.76 11.95
CA THR A 283 -3.74 2.79 12.53
C THR A 283 -3.79 3.48 13.90
N CYS A 284 -2.66 3.70 14.57
CA CYS A 284 -2.60 4.50 15.79
C CYS A 284 -3.06 5.95 15.52
N PRO A 285 -3.75 6.60 16.43
CA PRO A 285 -4.01 8.03 16.32
C PRO A 285 -2.71 8.83 16.43
N ALA A 286 -2.68 10.01 15.80
CA ALA A 286 -1.60 10.96 16.03
C ALA A 286 -1.49 11.27 17.53
N SER A 287 -0.30 11.27 18.08
CA SER A 287 -0.06 11.72 19.46
C SER A 287 -0.41 13.21 19.53
N LEU A 288 -1.39 13.56 20.40
CA LEU A 288 -1.77 14.95 20.68
C LEU A 288 -0.63 15.71 21.38
#